data_dc96bb8fea6b875ef088185c40f7f7c0
#
_entry.id   dc96bb8fea6b875ef088185c40f7f7c0
#
_cell.length_a   1.000
_cell.length_b   1.000
_cell.length_c   1.000
_cell.angle_alpha   90.00
_cell.angle_beta   90.00
_cell.angle_gamma   90.00
#
_symmetry.space_group_name_H-M   'P 1'
#
loop_
_entity.id
_entity.type
_entity.pdbx_description
1 polymer ?
#
loop_
_entity_poly.entity_id
_entity_poly.type
_entity_poly.pdbx_seq_one_letter_code
_entity_poly.pdbx_strand_id
1 'polypeptide(L)'
;MTSTTVCVPAQMSERIDGEFPRWRLHVLRAIAVFFVIAGLLSYPQMLINASATDRGMIKAFLTGLWLMSFLAVRFPVKMFPLFLFEFAWKTVWLLVFGLPQWISGVGSPRLSQDLLEIGITPILLAFVIPWGYVWRHYIKQPSERWS
;
A
#
# COMPACT_ATOMS: atom_id res chain seq x y z
N MET A 1 36.85 22.47 15.96
CA MET A 1 35.44 22.18 15.62
C MET A 1 35.43 21.68 14.19
N THR A 2 35.48 20.37 14.01
CA THR A 2 35.52 19.70 12.70
C THR A 2 34.11 19.28 12.35
N SER A 3 33.50 19.99 11.41
CA SER A 3 32.19 19.64 10.85
C SER A 3 32.32 18.36 10.01
N THR A 4 31.86 17.26 10.55
CA THR A 4 31.75 16.00 9.82
C THR A 4 30.54 16.10 8.90
N THR A 5 30.76 16.53 7.68
CA THR A 5 29.75 16.47 6.61
C THR A 5 29.52 15.00 6.31
N VAL A 6 28.40 14.46 6.78
CA VAL A 6 27.95 13.10 6.41
C VAL A 6 27.57 13.14 4.94
N CYS A 7 28.52 12.83 4.06
CA CYS A 7 28.24 12.51 2.67
C CYS A 7 27.40 11.23 2.63
N VAL A 8 26.09 11.35 2.45
CA VAL A 8 25.24 10.25 2.03
C VAL A 8 25.77 9.80 0.66
N PRO A 9 26.31 8.59 0.52
CA PRO A 9 26.99 8.23 -0.71
C PRO A 9 25.99 8.19 -1.87
N ALA A 10 26.33 8.92 -2.94
CA ALA A 10 25.62 8.90 -4.23
C ALA A 10 25.38 7.48 -4.77
N GLN A 11 26.21 6.54 -4.38
CA GLN A 11 26.11 5.11 -4.70
C GLN A 11 24.84 4.44 -4.16
N MET A 12 24.23 4.96 -3.12
CA MET A 12 22.99 4.40 -2.58
C MET A 12 21.79 4.81 -3.42
N SER A 13 21.82 5.99 -4.00
CA SER A 13 20.81 6.47 -4.96
C SER A 13 20.90 5.71 -6.29
N GLU A 14 22.09 5.51 -6.81
CA GLU A 14 22.30 4.74 -8.06
C GLU A 14 21.91 3.26 -7.94
N ARG A 15 22.11 2.63 -6.77
CA ARG A 15 21.65 1.24 -6.56
C ARG A 15 20.14 1.10 -6.57
N ILE A 16 19.43 2.09 -6.02
CA ILE A 16 17.96 2.08 -6.00
C ILE A 16 17.41 2.28 -7.41
N ASP A 17 18.03 3.16 -8.20
CA ASP A 17 17.60 3.45 -9.58
C ASP A 17 17.83 2.27 -10.54
N GLY A 18 18.81 1.39 -10.26
CA GLY A 18 19.04 0.17 -11.04
C GLY A 18 18.07 -0.98 -10.75
N GLU A 19 17.46 -1.02 -9.55
CA GLU A 19 16.53 -2.08 -9.15
C GLU A 19 15.06 -1.76 -9.47
N PHE A 20 14.73 -0.48 -9.59
CA PHE A 20 13.38 -0.02 -9.94
C PHE A 20 13.37 0.55 -11.37
N PRO A 21 12.91 -0.20 -12.37
CA PRO A 21 12.71 0.37 -13.69
C PRO A 21 11.72 1.54 -13.60
N ARG A 22 12.03 2.65 -14.28
CA ARG A 22 11.31 3.93 -14.21
C ARG A 22 9.80 3.77 -14.39
N TRP A 23 9.36 2.86 -15.25
CA TRP A 23 7.94 2.62 -15.47
C TRP A 23 7.21 2.12 -14.20
N ARG A 24 7.85 1.27 -13.37
CA ARG A 24 7.26 0.81 -12.10
C ARG A 24 7.09 1.94 -11.10
N LEU A 25 8.04 2.89 -11.04
CA LEU A 25 7.90 4.08 -10.20
C LEU A 25 6.71 4.95 -10.65
N HIS A 26 6.50 5.11 -11.95
CA HIS A 26 5.35 5.84 -12.47
C HIS A 26 4.03 5.12 -12.17
N VAL A 27 3.99 3.80 -12.29
CA VAL A 27 2.80 3.00 -11.93
C VAL A 27 2.52 3.07 -10.44
N LEU A 28 3.52 2.96 -9.56
CA LEU A 28 3.34 3.12 -8.11
C LEU A 28 2.81 4.51 -7.76
N ARG A 29 3.33 5.55 -8.40
CA ARG A 29 2.80 6.92 -8.24
C ARG A 29 1.37 7.04 -8.73
N ALA A 30 1.04 6.46 -9.87
CA ALA A 30 -0.33 6.46 -10.40
C ALA A 30 -1.31 5.74 -9.44
N ILE A 31 -0.91 4.61 -8.88
CA ILE A 31 -1.69 3.90 -7.84
C ILE A 31 -1.84 4.77 -6.59
N ALA A 32 -0.78 5.45 -6.13
CA ALA A 32 -0.86 6.34 -4.97
C ALA A 32 -1.80 7.53 -5.24
N VAL A 33 -1.73 8.14 -6.43
CA VAL A 33 -2.65 9.22 -6.86
C VAL A 33 -4.09 8.71 -6.90
N PHE A 34 -4.30 7.50 -7.43
CA PHE A 34 -5.62 6.87 -7.44
C PHE A 34 -6.16 6.71 -6.01
N PHE A 35 -5.36 6.25 -5.04
CA PHE A 35 -5.76 6.15 -3.64
C PHE A 35 -6.09 7.52 -3.03
N VAL A 36 -5.31 8.54 -3.35
CA VAL A 36 -5.59 9.91 -2.89
C VAL A 36 -6.94 10.40 -3.41
N ILE A 37 -7.21 10.25 -4.70
CA ILE A 37 -8.47 10.69 -5.32
C ILE A 37 -9.65 9.89 -4.77
N ALA A 38 -9.56 8.57 -4.76
CA ALA A 38 -10.60 7.68 -4.23
C ALA A 38 -10.94 8.01 -2.77
N GLY A 39 -9.89 8.24 -1.96
CA GLY A 39 -10.07 8.64 -0.57
C GLY A 39 -10.69 10.02 -0.41
N LEU A 40 -10.29 11.00 -1.22
CA LEU A 40 -10.86 12.34 -1.18
C LEU A 40 -12.37 12.34 -1.46
N LEU A 41 -12.81 11.46 -2.35
CA LEU A 41 -14.23 11.31 -2.69
C LEU A 41 -15.04 10.55 -1.63
N SER A 42 -14.43 9.56 -0.97
CA SER A 42 -15.13 8.62 -0.10
C SER A 42 -15.04 8.96 1.39
N TYR A 43 -13.85 9.36 1.89
CA TYR A 43 -13.61 9.49 3.33
C TYR A 43 -14.25 10.70 4.01
N PRO A 44 -14.41 11.89 3.41
CA PRO A 44 -15.07 13.00 4.08
C PRO A 44 -16.49 12.65 4.54
N GLN A 45 -17.27 11.97 3.68
CA GLN A 45 -18.62 11.52 4.01
C GLN A 45 -18.63 10.40 5.05
N MET A 46 -17.63 9.53 5.02
CA MET A 46 -17.46 8.47 6.02
C MET A 46 -17.16 9.01 7.41
N LEU A 47 -16.39 10.09 7.54
CA LEU A 47 -16.00 10.69 8.81
C LEU A 47 -17.16 11.46 9.46
N ILE A 48 -17.98 12.14 8.66
CA ILE A 48 -19.14 12.91 9.16
C ILE A 48 -20.16 11.98 9.81
N ASN A 49 -20.35 10.76 9.30
CA ASN A 49 -21.29 9.75 9.78
C ASN A 49 -20.62 8.67 10.65
N ALA A 50 -19.51 8.99 11.30
CA ALA A 50 -18.76 8.02 12.09
C ALA A 50 -19.39 7.78 13.46
N SER A 51 -19.60 6.51 13.81
CA SER A 51 -19.86 6.06 15.17
C SER A 51 -18.59 5.40 15.74
N ALA A 52 -18.39 5.49 17.06
CA ALA A 52 -17.25 4.87 17.76
C ALA A 52 -17.38 3.34 17.88
N THR A 53 -17.93 2.70 16.87
CA THR A 53 -18.12 1.24 16.78
C THR A 53 -16.97 0.61 15.94
N ASP A 54 -16.97 -0.72 15.82
CA ASP A 54 -16.01 -1.45 14.97
C ASP A 54 -15.93 -0.90 13.55
N ARG A 55 -17.05 -0.45 12.98
CA ARG A 55 -17.09 0.22 11.68
C ARG A 55 -16.35 1.56 11.67
N GLY A 56 -16.41 2.31 12.77
CA GLY A 56 -15.66 3.55 12.95
C GLY A 56 -14.15 3.30 13.00
N MET A 57 -13.73 2.23 13.65
CA MET A 57 -12.33 1.82 13.72
C MET A 57 -11.78 1.47 12.34
N ILE A 58 -12.51 0.70 11.54
CA ILE A 58 -12.13 0.38 10.16
C ILE A 58 -12.04 1.66 9.31
N LYS A 59 -12.98 2.57 9.45
CA LYS A 59 -12.96 3.86 8.73
C LYS A 59 -11.75 4.72 9.12
N ALA A 60 -11.44 4.81 10.41
CA ALA A 60 -10.27 5.54 10.90
C ALA A 60 -8.97 4.93 10.35
N PHE A 61 -8.87 3.60 10.35
CA PHE A 61 -7.73 2.88 9.78
C PHE A 61 -7.55 3.16 8.29
N LEU A 62 -8.60 3.05 7.49
CA LEU A 62 -8.57 3.36 6.06
C LEU A 62 -8.23 4.84 5.80
N THR A 63 -8.71 5.75 6.64
CA THR A 63 -8.35 7.18 6.56
C THR A 63 -6.87 7.40 6.83
N GLY A 64 -6.29 6.69 7.80
CA GLY A 64 -4.85 6.70 8.06
C GLY A 64 -4.03 6.25 6.84
N LEU A 65 -4.43 5.16 6.20
CA LEU A 65 -3.80 4.68 4.96
C LEU A 65 -3.92 5.72 3.82
N TRP A 66 -5.08 6.34 3.69
CA TRP A 66 -5.28 7.41 2.73
C TRP A 66 -4.33 8.58 2.95
N LEU A 67 -4.18 9.06 4.19
CA LEU A 67 -3.22 10.12 4.52
C LEU A 67 -1.78 9.72 4.16
N MET A 68 -1.39 8.45 4.40
CA MET A 68 -0.08 7.95 4.00
C MET A 68 0.11 7.93 2.46
N SER A 69 -0.97 7.81 1.69
CA SER A 69 -0.89 7.81 0.23
C SER A 69 -0.38 9.13 -0.35
N PHE A 70 -0.60 10.27 0.32
CA PHE A 70 -0.01 11.56 -0.08
C PHE A 70 1.52 11.51 -0.04
N LEU A 71 2.09 10.87 0.98
CA LEU A 71 3.54 10.67 1.07
C LEU A 71 4.04 9.70 0.00
N ALA A 72 3.25 8.68 -0.33
CA ALA A 72 3.60 7.71 -1.36
C ALA A 72 3.65 8.32 -2.77
N VAL A 73 2.83 9.35 -3.07
CA VAL A 73 2.93 10.10 -4.33
C VAL A 73 4.30 10.75 -4.46
N ARG A 74 4.81 11.35 -3.39
CA ARG A 74 6.09 12.05 -3.41
C ARG A 74 7.29 11.12 -3.28
N PHE A 75 7.19 10.08 -2.42
CA PHE A 75 8.28 9.18 -2.08
C PHE A 75 7.88 7.71 -2.25
N PRO A 76 7.60 7.23 -3.48
CA PRO A 76 7.03 5.89 -3.69
C PRO A 76 7.94 4.76 -3.18
N VAL A 77 9.27 4.91 -3.28
CA VAL A 77 10.22 3.88 -2.82
C VAL A 77 10.29 3.82 -1.28
N LYS A 78 10.32 4.97 -0.61
CA LYS A 78 10.34 5.02 0.86
C LYS A 78 9.04 4.54 1.49
N MET A 79 7.92 4.78 0.79
CA MET A 79 6.59 4.34 1.20
C MET A 79 6.20 2.98 0.61
N PHE A 80 7.18 2.23 0.12
CA PHE A 80 6.96 0.89 -0.43
C PHE A 80 6.28 -0.09 0.55
N PRO A 81 6.57 -0.08 1.87
CA PRO A 81 5.83 -0.86 2.85
C PRO A 81 4.32 -0.64 2.84
N LEU A 82 3.86 0.58 2.49
CA LEU A 82 2.44 0.88 2.35
C LEU A 82 1.79 0.04 1.24
N PHE A 83 2.45 -0.07 0.09
CA PHE A 83 1.96 -0.89 -1.03
C PHE A 83 1.97 -2.39 -0.70
N LEU A 84 2.96 -2.86 0.06
CA LEU A 84 3.00 -4.23 0.57
C LEU A 84 1.85 -4.50 1.53
N PHE A 85 1.57 -3.55 2.41
CA PHE A 85 0.46 -3.65 3.34
C PHE A 85 -0.89 -3.65 2.61
N GLU A 86 -1.07 -2.75 1.63
CA GLU A 86 -2.26 -2.71 0.77
C GLU A 86 -2.47 -4.04 0.02
N PHE A 87 -1.39 -4.61 -0.49
CA PHE A 87 -1.43 -5.93 -1.12
C PHE A 87 -1.85 -7.02 -0.13
N ALA A 88 -1.23 -7.06 1.04
CA ALA A 88 -1.44 -8.12 2.02
C ALA A 88 -2.87 -8.14 2.56
N TRP A 89 -3.39 -7.01 3.08
CA TRP A 89 -4.70 -6.99 3.69
C TRP A 89 -5.83 -7.26 2.68
N LYS A 90 -5.71 -6.73 1.46
CA LYS A 90 -6.69 -6.98 0.40
C LYS A 90 -6.66 -8.42 -0.09
N THR A 91 -5.47 -9.03 -0.16
CA THR A 91 -5.32 -10.44 -0.48
C THR A 91 -5.96 -11.33 0.59
N VAL A 92 -5.71 -11.04 1.87
CA VAL A 92 -6.34 -11.75 2.99
C VAL A 92 -7.86 -11.60 2.93
N TRP A 93 -8.37 -10.38 2.73
CA TRP A 93 -9.80 -10.14 2.61
C TRP A 93 -10.41 -10.94 1.45
N LEU A 94 -9.76 -10.92 0.29
CA LEU A 94 -10.22 -11.62 -0.90
C LEU A 94 -10.29 -13.13 -0.68
N LEU A 95 -9.24 -13.74 -0.10
CA LEU A 95 -9.13 -15.19 0.07
C LEU A 95 -9.98 -15.71 1.23
N VAL A 96 -10.08 -14.97 2.33
CA VAL A 96 -10.75 -15.44 3.56
C VAL A 96 -12.24 -15.08 3.57
N PHE A 97 -12.63 -13.95 3.01
CA PHE A 97 -14.01 -13.47 3.07
C PHE A 97 -14.66 -13.36 1.70
N GLY A 98 -14.04 -12.69 0.75
CA GLY A 98 -14.64 -12.35 -0.53
C GLY A 98 -14.98 -13.60 -1.38
N LEU A 99 -13.97 -14.38 -1.72
CA LEU A 99 -14.13 -15.58 -2.57
C LEU A 99 -15.02 -16.67 -1.93
N PRO A 100 -14.86 -17.05 -0.64
CA PRO A 100 -15.72 -18.05 -0.04
C PRO A 100 -17.20 -17.65 -0.02
N GLN A 101 -17.50 -16.38 0.28
CA GLN A 101 -18.88 -15.89 0.26
C GLN A 101 -19.47 -15.83 -1.15
N TRP A 102 -18.64 -15.48 -2.14
CA TRP A 102 -19.08 -15.48 -3.53
C TRP A 102 -19.38 -16.88 -4.06
N ILE A 103 -18.52 -17.86 -3.76
CA ILE A 103 -18.69 -19.26 -4.18
C ILE A 103 -19.90 -19.92 -3.48
N SER A 104 -20.13 -19.60 -2.20
CA SER A 104 -21.25 -20.15 -1.44
C SER A 104 -22.62 -19.54 -1.80
N GLY A 105 -22.65 -18.47 -2.58
CA GLY A 105 -23.87 -17.77 -2.95
C GLY A 105 -24.58 -17.03 -1.79
N VAL A 106 -23.96 -16.99 -0.60
CA VAL A 106 -24.52 -16.36 0.64
C VAL A 106 -24.19 -14.86 0.71
N GLY A 107 -23.45 -14.34 -0.26
CA GLY A 107 -22.99 -12.96 -0.26
C GLY A 107 -24.12 -11.94 -0.41
N SER A 108 -23.88 -10.74 0.14
CA SER A 108 -24.78 -9.60 -0.06
C SER A 108 -24.83 -9.18 -1.54
N PRO A 109 -25.89 -8.52 -2.01
CA PRO A 109 -25.97 -7.98 -3.38
C PRO A 109 -24.80 -7.05 -3.76
N ARG A 110 -24.13 -6.48 -2.75
CA ARG A 110 -23.00 -5.58 -2.90
C ARG A 110 -21.65 -6.33 -3.03
N LEU A 111 -21.62 -7.63 -2.70
CA LEU A 111 -20.38 -8.41 -2.68
C LEU A 111 -19.64 -8.44 -4.02
N SER A 112 -20.36 -8.53 -5.13
CA SER A 112 -19.75 -8.51 -6.48
C SER A 112 -19.07 -7.18 -6.79
N GLN A 113 -19.63 -6.08 -6.32
CA GLN A 113 -19.04 -4.76 -6.45
C GLN A 113 -17.80 -4.63 -5.55
N ASP A 114 -17.89 -5.06 -4.29
CA ASP A 114 -16.77 -5.06 -3.34
C ASP A 114 -15.61 -5.95 -3.84
N LEU A 115 -15.91 -7.09 -4.47
CA LEU A 115 -14.91 -7.96 -5.10
C LEU A 115 -14.16 -7.28 -6.26
N LEU A 116 -14.84 -6.47 -7.05
CA LEU A 116 -14.20 -5.69 -8.11
C LEU A 116 -13.36 -4.55 -7.53
N GLU A 117 -13.92 -3.78 -6.60
CA GLU A 117 -13.24 -2.61 -6.02
C GLU A 117 -12.00 -3.00 -5.20
N ILE A 118 -12.11 -4.04 -4.39
CA ILE A 118 -11.01 -4.50 -3.52
C ILE A 118 -10.08 -5.46 -4.27
N GLY A 119 -10.62 -6.37 -5.08
CA GLY A 119 -9.88 -7.47 -5.68
C GLY A 119 -8.96 -7.05 -6.83
N ILE A 120 -9.26 -5.98 -7.56
CA ILE A 120 -8.43 -5.52 -8.68
C ILE A 120 -7.08 -4.99 -8.21
N THR A 121 -7.04 -4.35 -7.05
CA THR A 121 -5.82 -3.74 -6.50
C THR A 121 -4.72 -4.74 -6.17
N PRO A 122 -4.95 -5.87 -5.45
CA PRO A 122 -3.91 -6.84 -5.18
C PRO A 122 -3.39 -7.51 -6.45
N ILE A 123 -4.23 -7.71 -7.47
CA ILE A 123 -3.79 -8.24 -8.76
C ILE A 123 -2.80 -7.28 -9.43
N LEU A 124 -3.15 -6.00 -9.51
CA LEU A 124 -2.25 -4.97 -10.06
C LEU A 124 -0.95 -4.87 -9.26
N LEU A 125 -1.04 -4.84 -7.94
CA LEU A 125 0.14 -4.75 -7.08
C LEU A 125 1.04 -5.97 -7.21
N ALA A 126 0.48 -7.18 -7.38
CA ALA A 126 1.27 -8.39 -7.59
C ALA A 126 2.22 -8.30 -8.79
N PHE A 127 1.79 -7.64 -9.88
CA PHE A 127 2.62 -7.42 -11.07
C PHE A 127 3.60 -6.25 -10.92
N VAL A 128 3.20 -5.20 -10.22
CA VAL A 128 4.00 -3.97 -10.08
C VAL A 128 5.09 -4.12 -9.01
N ILE A 129 4.81 -4.85 -7.93
CA ILE A 129 5.75 -5.08 -6.84
C ILE A 129 6.98 -5.83 -7.38
N PRO A 130 8.19 -5.27 -7.23
CA PRO A 130 9.43 -5.96 -7.58
C PRO A 130 9.77 -6.98 -6.47
N TRP A 131 9.24 -8.18 -6.57
CA TRP A 131 9.42 -9.24 -5.57
C TRP A 131 10.88 -9.55 -5.26
N GLY A 132 11.78 -9.41 -6.24
CA GLY A 132 13.23 -9.54 -6.03
C GLY A 132 13.80 -8.49 -5.08
N TYR A 133 13.28 -7.24 -5.13
CA TYR A 133 13.63 -6.19 -4.19
C TYR A 133 13.10 -6.50 -2.80
N VAL A 134 11.83 -6.92 -2.68
CA VAL A 134 11.21 -7.33 -1.41
C VAL A 134 12.03 -8.43 -0.75
N TRP A 135 12.38 -9.47 -1.51
CA TRP A 135 13.17 -10.58 -0.99
C TRP A 135 14.53 -10.16 -0.47
N ARG A 136 15.24 -9.30 -1.20
CA ARG A 136 16.58 -8.83 -0.81
C ARG A 136 16.57 -7.84 0.34
N HIS A 137 15.61 -6.89 0.34
CA HIS A 137 15.60 -5.78 1.30
C HIS A 137 14.78 -6.04 2.55
N TYR A 138 13.81 -6.96 2.52
CA TYR A 138 12.96 -7.22 3.68
C TYR A 138 13.17 -8.62 4.28
N ILE A 139 13.61 -9.61 3.48
CA ILE A 139 13.75 -10.99 3.97
C ILE A 139 15.22 -11.36 4.22
N LYS A 140 16.12 -11.00 3.29
CA LYS A 140 17.54 -11.38 3.37
C LYS A 140 18.42 -10.38 4.13
N GLN A 141 17.94 -9.18 4.44
CA GLN A 141 18.75 -8.26 5.26
C GLN A 141 18.91 -8.83 6.67
N PRO A 142 20.14 -8.77 7.23
CA PRO A 142 20.34 -9.09 8.64
C PRO A 142 19.52 -8.11 9.49
N SER A 143 18.93 -8.61 10.57
CA SER A 143 18.20 -7.79 11.53
C SER A 143 19.08 -6.63 12.04
N GLU A 144 18.49 -5.47 12.21
CA GLU A 144 19.17 -4.32 12.81
C GLU A 144 19.70 -4.74 14.18
N ARG A 145 20.99 -4.49 14.42
CA ARG A 145 21.59 -4.77 15.72
C ARG A 145 21.02 -3.79 16.73
N TRP A 146 20.45 -4.33 17.77
CA TRP A 146 20.12 -3.58 18.98
C TRP A 146 21.44 -3.21 19.66
N SER A 147 21.90 -1.98 19.46
CA SER A 147 23.07 -1.41 20.14
C SER A 147 22.61 -0.55 21.31
#